data_76baed614fd6fb99cd61a853c7be1e8e
#
_entry.id   76baed614fd6fb99cd61a853c7be1e8e
#
_cell.length_a   1.000
_cell.length_b   1.000
_cell.length_c   1.000
_cell.angle_alpha   90.00
_cell.angle_beta   90.00
_cell.angle_gamma   90.00
#
_symmetry.space_group_name_H-M   'P 1'
#
loop_
_entity.id
_entity.type
_entity.pdbx_description
1 polymer ?
#
loop_
_entity_poly.entity_id
_entity_poly.type
_entity_poly.pdbx_seq_one_letter_code
_entity_poly.pdbx_strand_id
1 'polypeptide(L)'
;LQYVAWLTGDDWMGRIDPDYAGDRRGVLRGDFGNSFKQHRPVLVMIRERLFNTIRLMGASAIISLLIAIPVGIYSAVRQYSKLDYTFTFATFFGIAIPGFWFGLMLILLFSNQFQKWGLPFFPGSGTISTRIRPGSIEAVLGITRGSWGDVMTHMFLPVLSLSLRSMAGWARFVRSSMLE
;
A
#
# COMPACT_ATOMS: atom_id res chain seq x y z
N LEU A 1 -10.96 -7.90 -34.33
CA LEU A 1 -11.71 -9.07 -33.86
C LEU A 1 -11.20 -9.59 -32.52
N GLN A 2 -9.89 -9.83 -32.32
CA GLN A 2 -9.33 -10.36 -31.06
C GLN A 2 -9.66 -9.50 -29.82
N TYR A 3 -9.63 -8.16 -29.94
CA TYR A 3 -9.97 -7.26 -28.85
C TYR A 3 -11.47 -7.35 -28.50
N VAL A 4 -12.33 -7.45 -29.49
CA VAL A 4 -13.78 -7.64 -29.28
C VAL A 4 -14.05 -8.98 -28.62
N ALA A 5 -13.42 -10.06 -29.08
CA ALA A 5 -13.51 -11.39 -28.47
C ALA A 5 -13.02 -11.39 -27.01
N TRP A 6 -11.95 -10.66 -26.70
CA TRP A 6 -11.46 -10.51 -25.34
C TRP A 6 -12.45 -9.76 -24.42
N LEU A 7 -13.10 -8.71 -24.93
CA LEU A 7 -14.08 -7.93 -24.16
C LEU A 7 -15.40 -8.68 -23.95
N THR A 8 -15.98 -9.18 -25.05
CA THR A 8 -17.36 -9.71 -25.06
C THR A 8 -17.45 -11.23 -24.95
N GLY A 9 -16.31 -11.91 -25.13
CA GLY A 9 -16.21 -13.36 -25.27
C GLY A 9 -16.23 -13.82 -26.73
N ASP A 10 -15.80 -15.02 -26.95
CA ASP A 10 -15.84 -15.71 -28.25
C ASP A 10 -16.91 -16.82 -28.34
N ASP A 11 -17.60 -17.09 -27.24
CA ASP A 11 -18.70 -18.08 -27.14
C ASP A 11 -19.91 -17.79 -28.06
N TRP A 12 -20.10 -16.52 -28.43
CA TRP A 12 -21.14 -16.09 -29.35
C TRP A 12 -20.65 -15.94 -30.80
N MET A 13 -19.32 -15.78 -31.00
CA MET A 13 -18.72 -15.52 -32.31
C MET A 13 -18.83 -16.72 -33.25
N GLY A 14 -18.84 -17.93 -32.74
CA GLY A 14 -19.11 -19.15 -33.54
C GLY A 14 -20.46 -19.21 -34.22
N ARG A 15 -21.40 -18.34 -33.80
CA ARG A 15 -22.70 -18.18 -34.51
C ARG A 15 -22.57 -17.34 -35.77
N ILE A 16 -21.53 -16.50 -35.85
CA ILE A 16 -21.28 -15.60 -36.98
C ILE A 16 -20.23 -16.23 -37.89
N ASP A 17 -19.18 -16.80 -37.33
CA ASP A 17 -18.07 -17.41 -38.04
C ASP A 17 -17.53 -18.60 -37.22
N PRO A 18 -17.66 -19.85 -37.71
CA PRO A 18 -17.25 -21.07 -37.04
C PRO A 18 -15.73 -21.09 -36.69
N ASP A 19 -14.90 -20.41 -37.48
CA ASP A 19 -13.44 -20.35 -37.24
C ASP A 19 -13.05 -19.54 -36.02
N TYR A 20 -13.99 -18.74 -35.48
CA TYR A 20 -13.81 -17.94 -34.28
C TYR A 20 -14.58 -18.44 -33.06
N ALA A 21 -15.11 -19.65 -33.13
CA ALA A 21 -15.81 -20.27 -32.00
C ALA A 21 -14.87 -20.56 -30.84
N GLY A 22 -15.21 -20.10 -29.63
CA GLY A 22 -14.48 -20.34 -28.41
C GLY A 22 -15.40 -20.46 -27.20
N ASP A 23 -14.86 -20.84 -26.06
CA ASP A 23 -15.59 -21.04 -24.79
C ASP A 23 -15.48 -19.86 -23.82
N ARG A 24 -14.81 -18.78 -24.20
CA ARG A 24 -14.55 -17.64 -23.30
C ARG A 24 -15.76 -16.72 -23.22
N ARG A 25 -16.11 -16.35 -21.99
CA ARG A 25 -17.23 -15.43 -21.72
C ARG A 25 -16.86 -13.96 -21.86
N GLY A 26 -15.56 -13.63 -21.88
CA GLY A 26 -15.04 -12.27 -22.00
C GLY A 26 -15.07 -11.45 -20.70
N VAL A 27 -14.26 -10.39 -20.71
CA VAL A 27 -14.02 -9.54 -19.52
C VAL A 27 -15.29 -8.88 -19.00
N LEU A 28 -16.19 -8.43 -19.90
CA LEU A 28 -17.47 -7.81 -19.51
C LEU A 28 -18.40 -8.76 -18.75
N ARG A 29 -18.21 -10.05 -18.89
CA ARG A 29 -18.94 -11.11 -18.17
C ARG A 29 -18.11 -11.75 -17.06
N GLY A 30 -16.99 -11.10 -16.63
CA GLY A 30 -16.15 -11.52 -15.52
C GLY A 30 -15.12 -12.59 -15.84
N ASP A 31 -14.93 -12.94 -17.11
CA ASP A 31 -13.91 -13.91 -17.55
C ASP A 31 -12.65 -13.18 -18.04
N PHE A 32 -11.68 -13.03 -17.13
CA PHE A 32 -10.38 -12.40 -17.43
C PHE A 32 -9.37 -13.40 -18.01
N GLY A 33 -9.76 -14.65 -18.22
CA GLY A 33 -8.88 -15.72 -18.70
C GLY A 33 -7.81 -16.13 -17.67
N ASN A 34 -6.81 -16.86 -18.14
CA ASN A 34 -5.71 -17.39 -17.34
C ASN A 34 -4.41 -16.60 -17.60
N SER A 35 -3.61 -16.43 -16.56
CA SER A 35 -2.28 -15.84 -16.65
C SER A 35 -1.32 -16.78 -17.38
N PHE A 36 -0.65 -16.30 -18.42
CA PHE A 36 0.39 -17.05 -19.14
C PHE A 36 1.57 -17.45 -18.26
N LYS A 37 1.92 -16.62 -17.26
CA LYS A 37 3.07 -16.84 -16.39
C LYS A 37 2.78 -17.78 -15.22
N GLN A 38 1.58 -17.70 -14.65
CA GLN A 38 1.25 -18.43 -13.41
C GLN A 38 0.23 -19.56 -13.63
N HIS A 39 -0.32 -19.70 -14.84
CA HIS A 39 -1.32 -20.72 -15.20
C HIS A 39 -2.52 -20.76 -14.23
N ARG A 40 -2.90 -19.60 -13.68
CA ARG A 40 -4.01 -19.43 -12.73
C ARG A 40 -5.00 -18.39 -13.28
N PRO A 41 -6.29 -18.47 -12.91
CA PRO A 41 -7.28 -17.48 -13.28
C PRO A 41 -6.88 -16.07 -12.86
N VAL A 42 -6.90 -15.13 -13.80
CA VAL A 42 -6.49 -13.73 -13.55
C VAL A 42 -7.35 -13.08 -12.48
N LEU A 43 -8.66 -13.35 -12.47
CA LEU A 43 -9.59 -12.80 -11.48
C LEU A 43 -9.23 -13.17 -10.04
N VAL A 44 -8.80 -14.42 -9.82
CA VAL A 44 -8.33 -14.88 -8.49
C VAL A 44 -7.10 -14.10 -8.05
N MET A 45 -6.14 -13.91 -8.98
CA MET A 45 -4.91 -13.16 -8.70
C MET A 45 -5.20 -11.69 -8.40
N ILE A 46 -6.12 -11.07 -9.12
CA ILE A 46 -6.55 -9.69 -8.86
C ILE A 46 -7.16 -9.60 -7.47
N ARG A 47 -8.09 -10.50 -7.12
CA ARG A 47 -8.77 -10.50 -5.82
C ARG A 47 -7.80 -10.66 -4.64
N GLU A 48 -6.83 -11.58 -4.74
CA GLU A 48 -5.80 -11.80 -3.72
C GLU A 48 -4.96 -10.54 -3.48
N ARG A 49 -4.59 -9.82 -4.54
CA ARG A 49 -3.76 -8.61 -4.44
C ARG A 49 -4.56 -7.37 -4.07
N LEU A 50 -5.77 -7.24 -4.61
CA LEU A 50 -6.62 -6.07 -4.38
C LEU A 50 -6.93 -5.87 -2.90
N PHE A 51 -7.22 -6.95 -2.17
CA PHE A 51 -7.51 -6.87 -0.75
C PHE A 51 -6.33 -6.35 0.08
N ASN A 52 -5.11 -6.83 -0.22
CA ASN A 52 -3.90 -6.34 0.43
C ASN A 52 -3.61 -4.87 0.07
N THR A 53 -3.85 -4.48 -1.19
CA THR A 53 -3.70 -3.10 -1.64
C THR A 53 -4.68 -2.17 -0.94
N ILE A 54 -5.95 -2.54 -0.85
CA ILE A 54 -6.99 -1.74 -0.16
C ILE A 54 -6.63 -1.54 1.31
N ARG A 55 -6.21 -2.60 2.01
CA ARG A 55 -5.77 -2.51 3.41
C ARG A 55 -4.60 -1.55 3.58
N LEU A 56 -3.57 -1.71 2.74
CA LEU A 56 -2.35 -0.91 2.81
C LEU A 56 -2.62 0.57 2.50
N MET A 57 -3.30 0.83 1.39
CA MET A 57 -3.65 2.20 0.97
C MET A 57 -4.65 2.85 1.92
N GLY A 58 -5.66 2.11 2.39
CA GLY A 58 -6.62 2.59 3.37
C GLY A 58 -5.96 2.96 4.69
N ALA A 59 -5.10 2.09 5.23
CA ALA A 59 -4.36 2.38 6.46
C ALA A 59 -3.44 3.59 6.30
N SER A 60 -2.71 3.70 5.17
CA SER A 60 -1.83 4.85 4.92
C SER A 60 -2.61 6.15 4.75
N ALA A 61 -3.77 6.13 4.10
CA ALA A 61 -4.64 7.29 3.95
C ALA A 61 -5.20 7.78 5.30
N ILE A 62 -5.69 6.84 6.13
CA ILE A 62 -6.20 7.16 7.46
C ILE A 62 -5.11 7.81 8.32
N ILE A 63 -3.93 7.19 8.40
CA ILE A 63 -2.81 7.72 9.19
C ILE A 63 -2.37 9.08 8.65
N SER A 64 -2.29 9.22 7.33
CA SER A 64 -1.93 10.50 6.70
C SER A 64 -2.90 11.62 7.08
N LEU A 65 -4.20 11.38 7.02
CA LEU A 65 -5.22 12.38 7.36
C LEU A 65 -5.25 12.70 8.86
N LEU A 66 -5.14 11.67 9.72
CA LEU A 66 -5.10 11.85 11.17
C LEU A 66 -3.95 12.76 11.63
N ILE A 67 -2.83 12.76 10.92
CA ILE A 67 -1.68 13.59 11.24
C ILE A 67 -1.73 14.92 10.46
N ALA A 68 -2.05 14.88 9.17
CA ALA A 68 -2.01 16.05 8.29
C ALA A 68 -3.05 17.12 8.68
N ILE A 69 -4.25 16.71 9.09
CA ILE A 69 -5.31 17.67 9.46
C ILE A 69 -4.90 18.49 10.68
N PRO A 70 -4.53 17.89 11.85
CA PRO A 70 -4.10 18.67 13.01
C PRO A 70 -2.87 19.53 12.72
N VAL A 71 -1.88 18.99 12.00
CA VAL A 71 -0.66 19.72 11.61
C VAL A 71 -0.99 20.91 10.72
N GLY A 72 -1.84 20.72 9.70
CA GLY A 72 -2.26 21.79 8.78
C GLY A 72 -3.03 22.90 9.49
N ILE A 73 -4.00 22.54 10.35
CA ILE A 73 -4.76 23.50 11.17
C ILE A 73 -3.84 24.28 12.10
N TYR A 74 -2.96 23.59 12.84
CA TYR A 74 -2.02 24.24 13.73
C TYR A 74 -1.12 25.24 12.99
N SER A 75 -0.56 24.83 11.84
CA SER A 75 0.27 25.69 10.99
C SER A 75 -0.45 26.89 10.43
N ALA A 76 -1.77 26.77 10.18
CA ALA A 76 -2.58 27.90 9.73
C ALA A 76 -2.89 28.90 10.86
N VAL A 77 -3.24 28.39 12.06
CA VAL A 77 -3.62 29.22 13.22
C VAL A 77 -2.41 29.91 13.86
N ARG A 78 -1.26 29.22 13.90
CA ARG A 78 -0.03 29.74 14.50
C ARG A 78 1.08 29.88 13.45
N GLN A 79 0.84 30.71 12.47
CA GLN A 79 1.79 31.05 11.41
C GLN A 79 3.10 31.58 12.00
N TYR A 80 4.20 31.26 11.34
CA TYR A 80 5.56 31.70 11.68
C TYR A 80 6.05 31.23 13.06
N SER A 81 5.33 30.32 13.74
CA SER A 81 5.80 29.69 14.95
C SER A 81 6.95 28.71 14.67
N LYS A 82 7.74 28.37 15.70
CA LYS A 82 8.81 27.37 15.57
C LYS A 82 8.28 26.01 15.08
N LEU A 83 7.09 25.62 15.53
CA LEU A 83 6.44 24.37 15.07
C LEU A 83 5.98 24.47 13.62
N ASP A 84 5.44 25.62 13.18
CA ASP A 84 5.08 25.83 11.77
C ASP A 84 6.31 25.69 10.85
N TYR A 85 7.44 26.27 11.22
CA TYR A 85 8.68 26.07 10.46
C TYR A 85 9.13 24.63 10.47
N THR A 86 9.05 23.92 11.60
CA THR A 86 9.41 22.51 11.70
C THR A 86 8.52 21.63 10.81
N PHE A 87 7.20 21.84 10.86
CA PHE A 87 6.26 21.09 10.01
C PHE A 87 6.44 21.41 8.53
N THR A 88 6.68 22.68 8.20
CA THR A 88 6.96 23.09 6.82
C THR A 88 8.24 22.41 6.32
N PHE A 89 9.31 22.44 7.09
CA PHE A 89 10.56 21.75 6.76
C PHE A 89 10.34 20.24 6.59
N ALA A 90 9.67 19.58 7.55
CA ALA A 90 9.35 18.16 7.48
C ALA A 90 8.49 17.80 6.24
N THR A 91 7.58 18.71 5.86
CA THR A 91 6.76 18.55 4.65
C THR A 91 7.61 18.59 3.38
N PHE A 92 8.51 19.57 3.25
CA PHE A 92 9.42 19.63 2.09
C PHE A 92 10.36 18.44 2.05
N PHE A 93 10.91 18.04 3.19
CA PHE A 93 11.75 16.86 3.31
C PHE A 93 11.03 15.58 2.87
N GLY A 94 9.78 15.38 3.35
CA GLY A 94 8.97 14.22 2.97
C GLY A 94 8.61 14.13 1.50
N ILE A 95 8.50 15.28 0.81
CA ILE A 95 8.24 15.33 -0.64
C ILE A 95 9.52 15.13 -1.45
N ALA A 96 10.64 15.68 -0.98
CA ALA A 96 11.92 15.62 -1.68
C ALA A 96 12.52 14.20 -1.72
N ILE A 97 12.23 13.38 -0.70
CA ILE A 97 12.77 12.01 -0.64
C ILE A 97 12.00 11.09 -1.60
N PRO A 98 12.70 10.35 -2.48
CA PRO A 98 12.05 9.32 -3.29
C PRO A 98 11.42 8.25 -2.39
N GLY A 99 10.11 7.95 -2.60
CA GLY A 99 9.36 7.03 -1.73
C GLY A 99 9.96 5.63 -1.63
N PHE A 100 10.49 5.10 -2.74
CA PHE A 100 11.15 3.80 -2.73
C PHE A 100 12.44 3.80 -1.88
N TRP A 101 13.22 4.85 -1.95
CA TRP A 101 14.44 5.01 -1.17
C TRP A 101 14.11 5.08 0.33
N PHE A 102 13.12 5.87 0.70
CA PHE A 102 12.66 5.97 2.09
C PHE A 102 12.17 4.62 2.61
N GLY A 103 11.37 3.88 1.82
CA GLY A 103 10.94 2.53 2.19
C GLY A 103 12.11 1.57 2.41
N LEU A 104 13.12 1.60 1.54
CA LEU A 104 14.35 0.80 1.71
C LEU A 104 15.11 1.18 2.98
N MET A 105 15.24 2.48 3.29
CA MET A 105 15.90 2.94 4.51
C MET A 105 15.17 2.48 5.77
N LEU A 106 13.83 2.49 5.76
CA LEU A 106 13.03 1.96 6.88
C LEU A 106 13.28 0.46 7.08
N ILE A 107 13.31 -0.33 6.00
CA ILE A 107 13.60 -1.77 6.08
C ILE A 107 15.03 -2.00 6.59
N LEU A 108 16.02 -1.27 6.06
CA LEU A 108 17.41 -1.39 6.51
C LEU A 108 17.57 -1.05 7.99
N LEU A 109 16.90 -0.01 8.47
CA LEU A 109 17.00 0.42 9.86
C LEU A 109 16.16 -0.48 10.77
N PHE A 110 14.86 -0.57 10.57
CA PHE A 110 13.93 -1.21 11.51
C PHE A 110 13.84 -2.73 11.39
N SER A 111 14.24 -3.30 10.26
CA SER A 111 14.30 -4.75 10.10
C SER A 111 15.73 -5.27 10.30
N ASN A 112 16.71 -4.77 9.54
CA ASN A 112 18.04 -5.35 9.51
C ASN A 112 18.93 -4.82 10.65
N GLN A 113 18.99 -3.50 10.84
CA GLN A 113 19.92 -2.90 11.82
C GLN A 113 19.45 -3.13 13.25
N PHE A 114 18.14 -3.01 13.53
CA PHE A 114 17.58 -3.31 14.83
C PHE A 114 17.82 -4.78 15.21
N GLN A 115 17.68 -5.71 14.28
CA GLN A 115 18.03 -7.11 14.51
C GLN A 115 19.50 -7.29 14.90
N LYS A 116 20.43 -6.62 14.22
CA LYS A 116 21.88 -6.66 14.56
C LYS A 116 22.18 -6.08 15.93
N TRP A 117 21.44 -5.07 16.36
CA TRP A 117 21.60 -4.43 17.68
C TRP A 117 20.88 -5.19 18.81
N GLY A 118 20.19 -6.30 18.49
CA GLY A 118 19.40 -7.05 19.49
C GLY A 118 18.12 -6.30 19.92
N LEU A 119 17.70 -5.27 19.18
CA LEU A 119 16.45 -4.54 19.41
C LEU A 119 15.28 -5.23 18.73
N PRO A 120 14.05 -5.04 19.24
CA PRO A 120 12.84 -5.54 18.56
C PRO A 120 12.75 -4.99 17.15
N PHE A 121 12.66 -5.89 16.16
CA PHE A 121 12.69 -5.53 14.75
C PHE A 121 11.37 -5.89 14.04
N PHE A 122 11.02 -5.08 13.04
CA PHE A 122 9.84 -5.31 12.20
C PHE A 122 10.15 -6.26 11.03
N PRO A 123 9.15 -7.02 10.53
CA PRO A 123 9.29 -7.80 9.30
C PRO A 123 9.62 -6.90 8.11
N GLY A 124 10.64 -7.27 7.32
CA GLY A 124 11.05 -6.50 6.14
C GLY A 124 10.32 -6.89 4.85
N SER A 125 9.50 -7.95 4.86
CA SER A 125 8.82 -8.45 3.66
C SER A 125 7.66 -9.38 4.00
N GLY A 126 6.76 -9.59 3.02
CA GLY A 126 5.59 -10.45 3.18
C GLY A 126 4.37 -9.71 3.71
N THR A 127 3.23 -10.40 3.77
CA THR A 127 1.96 -9.91 4.32
C THR A 127 1.62 -10.55 5.66
N ILE A 128 2.23 -11.70 5.94
CA ILE A 128 2.12 -12.47 7.18
C ILE A 128 3.44 -13.22 7.40
N SER A 129 3.76 -13.51 8.63
CA SER A 129 4.95 -14.27 9.00
C SER A 129 4.90 -15.71 8.50
N THR A 130 5.92 -16.17 7.78
CA THR A 130 6.10 -17.59 7.52
C THR A 130 6.53 -18.31 8.80
N ARG A 131 7.36 -17.64 9.62
CA ARG A 131 7.81 -18.07 10.94
C ARG A 131 8.08 -16.86 11.81
N ILE A 132 7.60 -16.84 13.04
CA ILE A 132 7.94 -15.80 14.02
C ILE A 132 9.40 -15.97 14.42
N ARG A 133 10.21 -14.91 14.22
CA ARG A 133 11.62 -14.91 14.53
C ARG A 133 11.84 -14.47 15.98
N PRO A 134 12.73 -15.12 16.73
CA PRO A 134 13.13 -14.63 18.06
C PRO A 134 13.63 -13.19 17.96
N GLY A 135 13.18 -12.32 18.87
CA GLY A 135 13.55 -10.90 18.88
C GLY A 135 12.75 -10.02 17.91
N SER A 136 11.88 -10.58 17.07
CA SER A 136 10.96 -9.75 16.28
C SER A 136 9.88 -9.12 17.17
N ILE A 137 9.27 -8.02 16.68
CA ILE A 137 8.20 -7.34 17.44
C ILE A 137 7.02 -8.29 17.71
N GLU A 138 6.73 -9.22 16.79
CA GLU A 138 5.70 -10.24 16.99
C GLU A 138 6.03 -11.16 18.16
N ALA A 139 7.28 -11.58 18.28
CA ALA A 139 7.74 -12.45 19.39
C ALA A 139 7.66 -11.69 20.73
N VAL A 140 8.06 -10.41 20.76
CA VAL A 140 8.05 -9.57 21.96
C VAL A 140 6.62 -9.29 22.44
N LEU A 141 5.69 -9.05 21.51
CA LEU A 141 4.29 -8.78 21.82
C LEU A 141 3.43 -10.05 21.96
N GLY A 142 4.00 -11.25 21.81
CA GLY A 142 3.25 -12.51 21.85
C GLY A 142 2.23 -12.68 20.72
N ILE A 143 2.48 -12.04 19.57
CA ILE A 143 1.59 -12.08 18.41
C ILE A 143 1.69 -13.46 17.74
N THR A 144 0.55 -14.10 17.51
CA THR A 144 0.49 -15.37 16.81
C THR A 144 0.50 -15.20 15.30
N ARG A 145 1.11 -16.16 14.60
CA ARG A 145 1.17 -16.18 13.14
C ARG A 145 -0.23 -16.13 12.51
N GLY A 146 -0.40 -15.31 11.47
CA GLY A 146 -1.65 -15.18 10.74
C GLY A 146 -2.75 -14.40 11.48
N SER A 147 -2.47 -13.88 12.68
CA SER A 147 -3.38 -13.00 13.41
C SER A 147 -3.41 -11.59 12.80
N TRP A 148 -4.40 -10.79 13.19
CA TRP A 148 -4.46 -9.37 12.80
C TRP A 148 -3.21 -8.59 13.24
N GLY A 149 -2.63 -8.93 14.40
CA GLY A 149 -1.38 -8.35 14.88
C GLY A 149 -0.20 -8.63 13.94
N ASP A 150 -0.10 -9.86 13.44
CA ASP A 150 0.93 -10.25 12.47
C ASP A 150 0.79 -9.46 11.15
N VAL A 151 -0.43 -9.30 10.64
CA VAL A 151 -0.68 -8.45 9.46
C VAL A 151 -0.28 -6.99 9.72
N MET A 152 -0.62 -6.45 10.90
CA MET A 152 -0.30 -5.07 11.27
C MET A 152 1.21 -4.82 11.33
N THR A 153 1.98 -5.74 11.90
CA THR A 153 3.45 -5.61 11.98
C THR A 153 4.10 -5.61 10.59
N HIS A 154 3.59 -6.43 9.67
CA HIS A 154 4.04 -6.44 8.26
C HIS A 154 3.63 -5.19 7.49
N MET A 155 2.49 -4.61 7.82
CA MET A 155 2.02 -3.37 7.18
C MET A 155 2.70 -2.11 7.72
N PHE A 156 3.32 -2.16 8.90
CA PHE A 156 3.83 -0.97 9.59
C PHE A 156 4.82 -0.16 8.75
N LEU A 157 5.90 -0.78 8.28
CA LEU A 157 6.92 -0.09 7.48
C LEU A 157 6.40 0.44 6.13
N PRO A 158 5.65 -0.36 5.33
CA PRO A 158 5.03 0.13 4.10
C PRO A 158 4.02 1.27 4.35
N VAL A 159 3.17 1.17 5.37
CA VAL A 159 2.21 2.23 5.72
C VAL A 159 2.95 3.50 6.11
N LEU A 160 3.99 3.42 6.94
CA LEU A 160 4.80 4.57 7.34
C LEU A 160 5.45 5.24 6.12
N SER A 161 5.97 4.45 5.19
CA SER A 161 6.57 4.95 3.95
C SER A 161 5.57 5.68 3.05
N LEU A 162 4.38 5.11 2.86
CA LEU A 162 3.34 5.70 2.02
C LEU A 162 2.69 6.92 2.68
N SER A 163 2.45 6.85 4.00
CA SER A 163 1.78 7.92 4.73
C SER A 163 2.60 9.19 4.82
N LEU A 164 3.93 9.11 4.96
CA LEU A 164 4.79 10.30 5.07
C LEU A 164 4.62 11.24 3.88
N ARG A 165 4.65 10.71 2.67
CA ARG A 165 4.49 11.50 1.44
C ARG A 165 3.10 12.10 1.31
N SER A 166 2.06 11.30 1.58
CA SER A 166 0.67 11.75 1.52
C SER A 166 0.37 12.79 2.59
N MET A 167 0.86 12.58 3.82
CA MET A 167 0.73 13.49 4.94
C MET A 167 1.33 14.88 4.63
N ALA A 168 2.51 14.91 4.00
CA ALA A 168 3.16 16.15 3.60
C ALA A 168 2.32 16.96 2.58
N GLY A 169 1.69 16.30 1.62
CA GLY A 169 0.77 16.94 0.67
C GLY A 169 -0.51 17.45 1.33
N TRP A 170 -1.18 16.60 2.11
CA TRP A 170 -2.43 16.95 2.79
C TRP A 170 -2.28 18.06 3.83
N ALA A 171 -1.20 18.06 4.63
CA ALA A 171 -0.95 19.11 5.62
C ALA A 171 -0.83 20.49 4.96
N ARG A 172 -0.15 20.56 3.82
CA ARG A 172 -0.03 21.80 3.05
C ARG A 172 -1.37 22.25 2.47
N PHE A 173 -2.15 21.31 1.92
CA PHE A 173 -3.48 21.59 1.39
C PHE A 173 -4.41 22.13 2.48
N VAL A 174 -4.47 21.48 3.64
CA VAL A 174 -5.28 21.95 4.80
C VAL A 174 -4.85 23.35 5.24
N ARG A 175 -3.52 23.58 5.35
CA ARG A 175 -3.00 24.90 5.72
C ARG A 175 -3.44 25.99 4.72
N SER A 176 -3.30 25.75 3.41
CA SER A 176 -3.70 26.75 2.41
C SER A 176 -5.21 27.02 2.42
N SER A 177 -6.05 26.00 2.52
CA SER A 177 -7.51 26.14 2.61
C SER A 177 -8.00 26.85 3.87
N MET A 178 -7.21 26.87 4.94
CA MET A 178 -7.53 27.59 6.18
C MET A 178 -7.10 29.07 6.13
N LEU A 179 -6.26 29.45 5.17
CA LEU A 179 -5.75 30.82 5.02
C LEU A 179 -6.50 31.64 3.96
N GLU A 180 -7.37 30.99 3.16
CA GLU A 180 -8.32 31.60 2.24
C GLU A 180 -9.56 32.09 2.98
#